data_926930b94004b4d5c19a94bc7be5852a
#
_entry.id   926930b94004b4d5c19a94bc7be5852a
#
_cell.length_a   1.000
_cell.length_b   1.000
_cell.length_c   1.000
_cell.angle_alpha   90.00
_cell.angle_beta   90.00
_cell.angle_gamma   90.00
#
_symmetry.space_group_name_H-M   'P 1'
#
loop_
_entity.id
_entity.type
_entity.pdbx_description
1 polymer ?
#
loop_
_entity_poly.entity_id
_entity_poly.type
_entity_poly.pdbx_seq_one_letter_code
_entity_poly.pdbx_strand_id
1 'polypeptide(L)'
;MSVQDLTAHSICKHKPYIPGKQPVISERIIKLNTNENPYPPTPKISELIVTQVNELHRYPNSSSSDLRETIANLHNVHPDQIIVGNGSDDILN
;
A
#
# COMPACT_ATOMS: atom_id res chain seq x y z
N MET A 1 19.46 17.14 23.16
CA MET A 1 18.06 16.72 23.00
C MET A 1 18.07 15.45 22.17
N SER A 2 17.66 14.34 22.74
CA SER A 2 17.64 13.05 22.03
C SER A 2 16.35 12.92 21.21
N VAL A 3 16.31 12.00 20.23
CA VAL A 3 15.08 11.72 19.46
C VAL A 3 13.95 11.29 20.40
N GLN A 4 14.27 10.63 21.50
CA GLN A 4 13.30 10.18 22.50
C GLN A 4 12.63 11.36 23.23
N ASP A 5 13.33 12.49 23.39
CA ASP A 5 12.77 13.69 24.03
C ASP A 5 11.70 14.38 23.16
N LEU A 6 11.70 14.09 21.85
CA LEU A 6 10.76 14.64 20.87
C LEU A 6 9.60 13.69 20.56
N THR A 7 9.66 12.45 21.05
CA THR A 7 8.68 11.40 20.74
C THR A 7 7.54 11.42 21.75
N ALA A 8 6.29 11.38 21.28
CA ALA A 8 5.13 11.29 22.16
C ALA A 8 5.22 10.07 23.08
N HIS A 9 4.90 10.23 24.36
CA HIS A 9 5.04 9.17 25.37
C HIS A 9 4.26 7.88 25.02
N SER A 10 3.13 8.01 24.33
CA SER A 10 2.36 6.89 23.82
C SER A 10 3.16 6.04 22.82
N ILE A 11 3.93 6.68 21.94
CA ILE A 11 4.73 6.02 20.91
C ILE A 11 5.95 5.30 21.53
N CYS A 12 6.55 5.86 22.57
CA CYS A 12 7.70 5.24 23.26
C CYS A 12 7.37 3.87 23.86
N LYS A 13 6.11 3.55 24.09
CA LYS A 13 5.65 2.26 24.65
C LYS A 13 5.43 1.18 23.59
N HIS A 14 5.37 1.54 22.32
CA HIS A 14 5.17 0.59 21.23
C HIS A 14 6.50 -0.05 20.80
N LYS A 15 6.46 -1.35 20.59
CA LYS A 15 7.58 -2.05 19.95
C LYS A 15 7.55 -1.74 18.46
N PRO A 16 8.70 -1.43 17.83
CA PRO A 16 8.74 -1.22 16.38
C PRO A 16 8.34 -2.50 15.65
N TYR A 17 7.70 -2.34 14.51
CA TYR A 17 7.46 -3.45 13.60
C TYR A 17 8.78 -4.06 13.14
N ILE A 18 8.90 -5.38 13.26
CA ILE A 18 10.06 -6.13 12.76
C ILE A 18 9.64 -6.83 11.46
N PRO A 19 10.16 -6.37 10.31
CA PRO A 19 9.84 -6.99 9.03
C PRO A 19 10.25 -8.47 8.99
N GLY A 20 9.52 -9.29 8.25
CA GLY A 20 9.90 -10.66 7.97
C GLY A 20 11.27 -10.71 7.25
N LYS A 21 11.99 -11.83 7.45
CA LYS A 21 13.32 -12.04 6.85
C LYS A 21 13.26 -11.87 5.32
N GLN A 22 14.14 -11.00 4.81
CA GLN A 22 14.33 -10.83 3.36
C GLN A 22 15.52 -11.70 2.92
N PRO A 23 15.33 -12.67 2.02
CA PRO A 23 16.44 -13.50 1.53
C PRO A 23 17.39 -12.67 0.65
N VAL A 24 18.66 -13.05 0.65
CA VAL A 24 19.64 -12.50 -0.28
C VAL A 24 19.36 -13.03 -1.68
N ILE A 25 19.39 -12.15 -2.68
CA ILE A 25 19.02 -12.46 -4.09
C ILE A 25 19.85 -13.64 -4.68
N SER A 26 21.04 -13.92 -4.14
CA SER A 26 21.91 -15.02 -4.59
C SER A 26 21.50 -16.40 -4.09
N GLU A 27 20.55 -16.50 -3.15
CA GLU A 27 20.11 -17.76 -2.59
C GLU A 27 18.86 -18.26 -3.36
N ARG A 28 18.85 -19.54 -3.71
CA ARG A 28 17.68 -20.20 -4.30
C ARG A 28 16.63 -20.48 -3.22
N ILE A 29 15.99 -19.44 -2.74
CA ILE A 29 14.98 -19.49 -1.68
C ILE A 29 13.60 -19.22 -2.26
N ILE A 30 12.62 -20.01 -1.86
CA ILE A 30 11.20 -19.72 -2.13
C ILE A 30 10.67 -18.90 -0.95
N LYS A 31 10.32 -17.64 -1.21
CA LYS A 31 9.76 -16.73 -0.21
C LYS A 31 8.25 -16.94 -0.10
N LEU A 32 7.79 -17.38 1.06
CA LEU A 32 6.36 -17.62 1.34
C LEU A 32 5.82 -16.73 2.48
N ASN A 33 6.67 -15.84 3.00
CA ASN A 33 6.29 -14.91 4.05
C ASN A 33 5.72 -13.63 3.46
N THR A 34 4.91 -12.87 3.77
CA THR A 34 4.41 -11.57 3.23
C THR A 34 3.29 -11.68 2.20
N ASN A 35 2.81 -12.89 1.96
CA ASN A 35 1.62 -13.13 1.14
C ASN A 35 1.67 -12.46 -0.26
N GLU A 36 2.85 -12.50 -0.89
CA GLU A 36 3.06 -11.92 -2.22
C GLU A 36 2.34 -12.73 -3.31
N ASN A 37 1.77 -12.04 -4.28
CA ASN A 37 1.21 -12.70 -5.45
C ASN A 37 2.36 -13.21 -6.35
N PRO A 38 2.43 -14.51 -6.67
CA PRO A 38 3.49 -15.07 -7.51
C PRO A 38 3.36 -14.69 -9.00
N TYR A 39 2.23 -14.17 -9.41
CA TYR A 39 1.98 -13.78 -10.80
C TYR A 39 2.22 -12.28 -10.99
N PRO A 40 2.99 -11.87 -12.02
CA PRO A 40 3.15 -10.46 -12.35
C PRO A 40 1.82 -9.85 -12.82
N PRO A 41 1.68 -8.52 -12.74
CA PRO A 41 0.54 -7.84 -13.32
C PRO A 41 0.48 -8.05 -14.85
N THR A 42 -0.70 -7.91 -15.42
CA THR A 42 -0.86 -8.05 -16.88
C THR A 42 -0.10 -6.96 -17.63
N PRO A 43 0.39 -7.20 -18.87
CA PRO A 43 1.10 -6.19 -19.67
C PRO A 43 0.32 -4.88 -19.82
N LYS A 44 -0.99 -4.92 -19.87
CA LYS A 44 -1.87 -3.76 -19.93
C LYS A 44 -1.68 -2.78 -18.77
N ILE A 45 -1.33 -3.28 -17.57
CA ILE A 45 -1.03 -2.43 -16.41
C ILE A 45 0.23 -1.62 -16.65
N SER A 46 1.28 -2.22 -17.24
CA SER A 46 2.51 -1.51 -17.57
C SER A 46 2.27 -0.39 -18.58
N GLU A 47 1.45 -0.64 -19.59
CA GLU A 47 1.07 0.38 -20.59
C GLU A 47 0.33 1.55 -19.93
N LEU A 48 -0.62 1.28 -19.05
CA LEU A 48 -1.37 2.30 -18.32
C LEU A 48 -0.45 3.13 -17.41
N ILE A 49 0.49 2.51 -16.69
CA ILE A 49 1.46 3.22 -15.85
C ILE A 49 2.28 4.21 -16.67
N VAL A 50 2.76 3.79 -17.83
CA VAL A 50 3.54 4.68 -18.74
C VAL A 50 2.73 5.92 -19.14
N THR A 51 1.43 5.78 -19.39
CA THR A 51 0.58 6.95 -19.73
C THR A 51 0.42 7.92 -18.57
N GLN A 52 0.52 7.44 -17.33
CA GLN A 52 0.33 8.26 -16.12
C GLN A 52 1.63 8.89 -15.59
N VAL A 53 2.79 8.47 -16.07
CA VAL A 53 4.09 8.97 -15.58
C VAL A 53 4.20 10.51 -15.64
N ASN A 54 3.68 11.12 -16.69
CA ASN A 54 3.72 12.57 -16.86
C ASN A 54 2.83 13.35 -15.88
N GLU A 55 1.89 12.68 -15.23
CA GLU A 55 0.96 13.29 -14.26
C GLU A 55 1.39 13.08 -12.79
N LEU A 56 2.44 12.28 -12.53
CA LEU A 56 2.89 11.96 -11.18
C LEU A 56 3.35 13.17 -10.35
N HIS A 57 3.60 14.31 -10.97
CA HIS A 57 3.93 15.55 -10.28
C HIS A 57 2.71 16.25 -9.67
N ARG A 58 1.51 15.77 -9.93
CA ARG A 58 0.26 16.31 -9.42
C ARG A 58 -0.26 15.49 -8.24
N TYR A 59 -0.95 16.14 -7.33
CA TYR A 59 -1.67 15.44 -6.28
C TYR A 59 -2.84 14.64 -6.85
N PRO A 60 -3.06 13.40 -6.37
CA PRO A 60 -4.27 12.65 -6.71
C PRO A 60 -5.51 13.29 -6.08
N ASN A 61 -6.69 12.85 -6.52
CA ASN A 61 -7.94 13.20 -5.87
C ASN A 61 -7.92 12.73 -4.40
N SER A 62 -8.12 13.66 -3.47
CA SER A 62 -8.02 13.40 -2.02
C SER A 62 -9.04 12.38 -1.50
N SER A 63 -10.19 12.25 -2.17
CA SER A 63 -11.24 11.29 -1.83
C SER A 63 -11.16 9.98 -2.60
N SER A 64 -10.23 9.85 -3.56
CA SER A 64 -10.11 8.70 -4.48
C SER A 64 -11.45 8.33 -5.14
N SER A 65 -12.26 9.33 -5.52
CA SER A 65 -13.64 9.14 -6.01
C SER A 65 -13.72 8.12 -7.14
N ASP A 66 -12.90 8.27 -8.17
CA ASP A 66 -12.93 7.43 -9.37
C ASP A 66 -12.62 5.96 -9.06
N LEU A 67 -11.66 5.75 -8.15
CA LEU A 67 -11.31 4.41 -7.67
C LEU A 67 -12.45 3.80 -6.84
N ARG A 68 -13.05 4.60 -5.93
CA ARG A 68 -14.18 4.16 -5.11
C ARG A 68 -15.39 3.80 -5.97
N GLU A 69 -15.72 4.61 -6.96
CA GLU A 69 -16.82 4.33 -7.91
C GLU A 69 -16.54 3.04 -8.70
N THR A 70 -15.31 2.86 -9.20
CA THR A 70 -14.93 1.66 -9.94
C THR A 70 -15.08 0.39 -9.10
N ILE A 71 -14.58 0.42 -7.86
CA ILE A 71 -14.70 -0.71 -6.91
C ILE A 71 -16.16 -0.95 -6.54
N ALA A 72 -16.92 0.10 -6.25
CA ALA A 72 -18.32 0.02 -5.90
C ALA A 72 -19.15 -0.65 -7.00
N ASN A 73 -18.94 -0.26 -8.25
CA ASN A 73 -19.57 -0.89 -9.41
C ASN A 73 -19.19 -2.36 -9.55
N LEU A 74 -17.90 -2.71 -9.35
CA LEU A 74 -17.43 -4.09 -9.43
C LEU A 74 -18.09 -4.98 -8.36
N HIS A 75 -18.30 -4.47 -7.17
CA HIS A 75 -18.85 -5.20 -6.03
C HIS A 75 -20.35 -4.98 -5.82
N ASN A 76 -20.99 -4.15 -6.65
CA ASN A 76 -22.41 -3.80 -6.55
C ASN A 76 -22.79 -3.24 -5.17
N VAL A 77 -21.99 -2.29 -4.69
CA VAL A 77 -22.20 -1.56 -3.44
C VAL A 77 -22.19 -0.05 -3.69
N HIS A 78 -22.53 0.76 -2.68
CA HIS A 78 -22.46 2.22 -2.80
C HIS A 78 -21.00 2.71 -2.61
N PRO A 79 -20.52 3.75 -3.32
CA PRO A 79 -19.17 4.29 -3.15
C PRO A 79 -18.81 4.69 -1.71
N ASP A 80 -19.80 5.11 -0.91
CA ASP A 80 -19.60 5.46 0.50
C ASP A 80 -19.33 4.25 1.41
N GLN A 81 -19.50 3.04 0.89
CA GLN A 81 -19.14 1.81 1.58
C GLN A 81 -17.70 1.36 1.28
N ILE A 82 -16.95 2.16 0.50
CA ILE A 82 -15.56 1.87 0.13
C ILE A 82 -14.62 2.83 0.87
N ILE A 83 -13.65 2.27 1.55
CA ILE A 83 -12.52 2.98 2.15
C ILE A 83 -11.27 2.62 1.35
N VAL A 84 -10.48 3.63 1.01
CA VAL A 84 -9.19 3.46 0.32
C VAL A 84 -8.08 3.91 1.27
N GLY A 85 -7.05 3.08 1.42
CA GLY A 85 -5.89 3.38 2.25
C GLY A 85 -4.60 2.89 1.60
N ASN A 86 -3.49 3.23 2.21
CA ASN A 86 -2.15 2.91 1.74
C ASN A 86 -1.70 1.53 2.26
N GLY A 87 -2.37 0.50 1.81
CA GLY A 87 -2.20 -0.87 2.29
C GLY A 87 -3.13 -1.23 3.44
N SER A 88 -3.14 -2.51 3.82
CA SER A 88 -4.04 -3.03 4.86
C SER A 88 -3.80 -2.42 6.24
N ASP A 89 -2.55 -2.10 6.56
CA ASP A 89 -2.19 -1.56 7.87
C ASP A 89 -2.78 -0.16 8.10
N ASP A 90 -2.92 0.62 7.04
CA ASP A 90 -3.55 1.95 7.08
C ASP A 90 -5.07 1.86 7.33
N ILE A 91 -5.69 0.77 6.88
CA ILE A 91 -7.13 0.53 7.04
C ILE A 91 -7.46 -0.09 8.40
N LEU A 92 -6.54 -0.90 8.97
CA LEU A 92 -6.77 -1.67 10.19
C LEU A 92 -6.40 -0.92 11.47
N ASN A 93 -5.68 0.20 11.39
CA ASN A 93 -5.34 1.08 12.51
C ASN A 93 -6.41 2.15 12.72
#